data_67d253e2b186b56cb9b10c571ff06773
#
_entry.id   67d253e2b186b56cb9b10c571ff06773
#
_cell.length_a   1.000
_cell.length_b   1.000
_cell.length_c   1.000
_cell.angle_alpha   90.00
_cell.angle_beta   90.00
_cell.angle_gamma   90.00
#
_symmetry.space_group_name_H-M   'P 1'
#
loop_
_entity.id
_entity.type
_entity.pdbx_description
1 polymer ?
#
loop_
_entity_poly.entity_id
_entity_poly.type
_entity_poly.pdbx_seq_one_letter_code
_entity_poly.pdbx_strand_id
1 'polypeptide(L)'
;MKFVESRRFDLVLTDLKMTGMSGLDLLKELTNFDKSIIVILLTAHGSVDSAVDALRYDSAKLLETVSRALNKLSALDTEIVSVSPEMDKVKKLILKIAKSNSTVLIRGESGTGKELIARAMHMNSLRASETFQAVNCAAINENLLESELFGHEKGSFTGAVGEKKGLFEIADHGTLFLDEIGELDIALQAKLLRALQEREIR
;
A
#
# COMPACT_ATOMS: atom_id res chain seq x y z
N MET A 1 -17.15 7.64 29.75
CA MET A 1 -16.79 6.36 30.41
C MET A 1 -17.95 5.35 30.41
N LYS A 2 -19.16 5.63 30.87
CA LYS A 2 -20.29 4.63 30.90
C LYS A 2 -20.52 3.85 29.59
N PHE A 3 -20.27 4.45 28.42
CA PHE A 3 -20.42 3.76 27.14
C PHE A 3 -19.28 2.80 26.84
N VAL A 4 -18.05 3.08 27.30
CA VAL A 4 -16.87 2.25 27.06
C VAL A 4 -16.91 0.99 27.93
N GLU A 5 -17.53 1.08 29.12
CA GLU A 5 -17.73 -0.04 30.02
C GLU A 5 -18.78 -1.05 29.52
N SER A 6 -19.72 -0.59 28.65
CA SER A 6 -20.84 -1.41 28.15
C SER A 6 -20.65 -1.92 26.72
N ARG A 7 -19.67 -1.40 25.95
CA ARG A 7 -19.44 -1.76 24.54
C ARG A 7 -17.95 -1.74 24.23
N ARG A 8 -17.51 -2.61 23.34
CA ARG A 8 -16.14 -2.56 22.81
C ARG A 8 -16.06 -1.52 21.68
N PHE A 9 -15.02 -0.72 21.73
CA PHE A 9 -14.67 0.24 20.70
C PHE A 9 -13.22 -0.01 20.26
N ASP A 10 -12.98 -0.03 18.96
CA ASP A 10 -11.64 -0.17 18.38
C ASP A 10 -10.98 1.19 18.20
N LEU A 11 -11.78 2.26 18.03
CA LEU A 11 -11.33 3.62 17.78
C LEU A 11 -12.22 4.63 18.47
N VAL A 12 -11.60 5.62 19.10
CA VAL A 12 -12.26 6.78 19.69
C VAL A 12 -11.72 8.06 19.04
N LEU A 13 -12.61 8.86 18.47
CA LEU A 13 -12.32 10.21 17.98
C LEU A 13 -12.81 11.21 19.01
N THR A 14 -11.95 12.11 19.48
CA THR A 14 -12.31 13.11 20.47
C THR A 14 -11.68 14.45 20.15
N ASP A 15 -12.39 15.54 20.46
CA ASP A 15 -11.80 16.87 20.41
C ASP A 15 -10.90 17.08 21.64
N LEU A 16 -9.82 17.84 21.44
CA LEU A 16 -8.92 18.24 22.52
C LEU A 16 -9.65 19.12 23.56
N LYS A 17 -10.51 20.05 23.10
CA LYS A 17 -11.27 20.95 23.94
C LYS A 17 -12.74 20.54 24.03
N MET A 18 -13.11 19.89 25.12
CA MET A 18 -14.51 19.57 25.44
C MET A 18 -14.93 20.19 26.76
N THR A 19 -16.23 20.49 26.92
CA THR A 19 -16.78 20.95 28.19
C THR A 19 -16.81 19.82 29.20
N GLY A 20 -16.18 20.03 30.36
CA GLY A 20 -16.09 19.05 31.45
C GLY A 20 -14.75 18.28 31.42
N MET A 21 -14.68 17.15 30.76
CA MET A 21 -13.48 16.36 30.62
C MET A 21 -12.75 16.74 29.33
N SER A 22 -11.46 17.06 29.36
CA SER A 22 -10.70 17.33 28.15
C SER A 22 -10.41 16.04 27.35
N GLY A 23 -10.11 16.18 26.03
CA GLY A 23 -9.72 15.04 25.23
C GLY A 23 -8.46 14.32 25.73
N LEU A 24 -7.53 15.06 26.36
CA LEU A 24 -6.34 14.49 27.00
C LEU A 24 -6.67 13.67 28.25
N ASP A 25 -7.63 14.14 29.06
CA ASP A 25 -8.06 13.40 30.24
C ASP A 25 -8.81 12.13 29.83
N LEU A 26 -9.64 12.21 28.77
CA LEU A 26 -10.30 11.05 28.19
C LEU A 26 -9.28 10.04 27.63
N LEU A 27 -8.23 10.49 26.95
CA LEU A 27 -7.15 9.64 26.46
C LEU A 27 -6.49 8.87 27.61
N LYS A 28 -6.14 9.55 28.71
CA LYS A 28 -5.54 8.93 29.90
C LYS A 28 -6.45 7.85 30.48
N GLU A 29 -7.73 8.14 30.64
CA GLU A 29 -8.71 7.21 31.18
C GLU A 29 -8.91 5.99 30.27
N LEU A 30 -9.02 6.20 28.94
CA LEU A 30 -9.17 5.12 27.98
C LEU A 30 -7.93 4.22 27.92
N THR A 31 -6.73 4.80 27.96
CA THR A 31 -5.47 4.07 27.95
C THR A 31 -5.28 3.20 29.23
N ASN A 32 -5.81 3.68 30.36
CA ASN A 32 -5.81 2.89 31.60
C ASN A 32 -6.86 1.78 31.58
N PHE A 33 -7.98 1.99 30.88
CA PHE A 33 -9.08 1.02 30.80
C PHE A 33 -8.74 -0.11 29.82
N ASP A 34 -8.33 0.22 28.58
CA ASP A 34 -7.96 -0.74 27.54
C ASP A 34 -6.91 -0.14 26.60
N LYS A 35 -5.69 -0.69 26.67
CA LYS A 35 -4.55 -0.26 25.84
C LYS A 35 -4.69 -0.59 24.36
N SER A 36 -5.70 -1.37 23.97
CA SER A 36 -5.96 -1.73 22.56
C SER A 36 -6.80 -0.67 21.83
N ILE A 37 -7.46 0.23 22.55
CA ILE A 37 -8.29 1.29 21.97
C ILE A 37 -7.40 2.35 21.32
N ILE A 38 -7.61 2.60 20.05
CA ILE A 38 -6.95 3.69 19.31
C ILE A 38 -7.71 4.98 19.59
N VAL A 39 -7.01 6.02 20.10
CA VAL A 39 -7.62 7.31 20.36
C VAL A 39 -7.01 8.37 19.43
N ILE A 40 -7.84 9.05 18.64
CA ILE A 40 -7.46 10.16 17.78
C ILE A 40 -7.96 11.46 18.38
N LEU A 41 -7.04 12.38 18.69
CA LEU A 41 -7.35 13.72 19.16
C LEU A 41 -7.52 14.68 17.98
N LEU A 42 -8.70 15.26 17.84
CA LEU A 42 -8.98 16.31 16.87
C LEU A 42 -8.70 17.67 17.53
N THR A 43 -8.04 18.58 16.80
CA THR A 43 -7.80 19.96 17.27
C THR A 43 -7.97 20.94 16.11
N ALA A 44 -8.86 21.91 16.30
CA ALA A 44 -9.06 22.99 15.33
C ALA A 44 -7.95 24.05 15.38
N HIS A 45 -7.22 24.16 16.52
CA HIS A 45 -6.12 25.10 16.75
C HIS A 45 -5.11 24.43 17.69
N GLY A 46 -4.22 23.62 17.12
CA GLY A 46 -3.14 22.98 17.88
C GLY A 46 -1.89 23.88 17.95
N SER A 47 -1.51 24.37 19.13
CA SER A 47 -0.14 24.77 19.35
C SER A 47 0.74 23.51 19.45
N VAL A 48 1.98 23.61 18.96
CA VAL A 48 2.98 22.53 19.01
C VAL A 48 3.18 22.02 20.46
N ASP A 49 3.02 22.88 21.43
CA ASP A 49 3.16 22.58 22.86
C ASP A 49 2.11 21.59 23.38
N SER A 50 0.85 21.70 22.91
CA SER A 50 -0.22 20.76 23.30
C SER A 50 -0.02 19.36 22.72
N ALA A 51 0.63 19.25 21.56
CA ALA A 51 1.00 17.97 20.97
C ALA A 51 2.19 17.34 21.72
N VAL A 52 3.14 18.15 22.21
CA VAL A 52 4.32 17.70 22.96
C VAL A 52 3.93 17.17 24.35
N ASP A 53 2.93 17.73 25.02
CA ASP A 53 2.44 17.21 26.31
C ASP A 53 1.69 15.87 26.18
N ALA A 54 0.96 15.67 25.09
CA ALA A 54 0.39 14.35 24.75
C ALA A 54 1.50 13.31 24.46
N LEU A 55 2.65 13.75 23.96
CA LEU A 55 3.82 12.93 23.62
C LEU A 55 4.63 12.41 24.81
N ARG A 56 4.46 12.93 26.02
CA ARG A 56 5.23 12.53 27.21
C ARG A 56 4.80 11.22 27.87
N TYR A 57 3.66 10.65 27.46
CA TYR A 57 3.21 9.33 27.93
C TYR A 57 3.48 8.24 26.89
N ASP A 58 4.71 7.70 26.87
CA ASP A 58 5.17 6.53 26.06
C ASP A 58 4.72 6.56 24.57
N SER A 59 4.91 7.73 24.00
CA SER A 59 4.27 8.19 22.77
C SER A 59 4.96 7.78 21.48
N ALA A 60 6.20 7.31 21.53
CA ALA A 60 6.89 6.84 20.31
C ALA A 60 6.14 5.64 19.71
N LYS A 61 5.68 4.73 20.58
CA LYS A 61 4.93 3.53 20.18
C LYS A 61 3.47 3.85 19.80
N LEU A 62 2.87 4.88 20.45
CA LEU A 62 1.52 5.35 20.14
C LEU A 62 1.51 6.11 18.81
N LEU A 63 2.45 7.03 18.59
CA LEU A 63 2.62 7.74 17.31
C LEU A 63 2.94 6.79 16.15
N GLU A 64 3.80 5.81 16.38
CA GLU A 64 4.06 4.79 15.37
C GLU A 64 2.81 3.96 15.08
N THR A 65 2.03 3.63 16.10
CA THR A 65 0.78 2.86 15.95
C THR A 65 -0.33 3.71 15.32
N VAL A 66 -0.48 4.98 15.71
CA VAL A 66 -1.45 5.93 15.12
C VAL A 66 -1.03 6.30 13.71
N SER A 67 0.23 6.60 13.44
CA SER A 67 0.72 6.85 12.09
C SER A 67 0.57 5.61 11.20
N ARG A 68 0.81 4.42 11.74
CA ARG A 68 0.60 3.16 11.04
C ARG A 68 -0.88 2.88 10.80
N ALA A 69 -1.78 3.21 11.74
CA ALA A 69 -3.22 3.06 11.60
C ALA A 69 -3.82 4.11 10.65
N LEU A 70 -3.38 5.37 10.73
CA LEU A 70 -3.78 6.46 9.82
C LEU A 70 -3.26 6.22 8.40
N ASN A 71 -2.02 5.79 8.24
CA ASN A 71 -1.47 5.41 6.94
C ASN A 71 -2.18 4.17 6.36
N LYS A 72 -2.62 3.23 7.22
CA LYS A 72 -3.42 2.07 6.80
C LYS A 72 -4.82 2.44 6.35
N LEU A 73 -5.50 3.34 7.06
CA LEU A 73 -6.84 3.82 6.70
C LEU A 73 -6.77 4.74 5.49
N SER A 74 -5.81 5.67 5.43
CA SER A 74 -5.72 6.66 4.35
C SER A 74 -5.27 6.06 3.01
N ALA A 75 -4.34 5.12 2.99
CA ALA A 75 -3.83 4.56 1.73
C ALA A 75 -4.85 3.66 1.01
N LEU A 76 -5.66 2.88 1.77
CA LEU A 76 -6.69 2.02 1.17
C LEU A 76 -8.01 2.74 0.91
N ASP A 77 -8.43 3.65 1.81
CA ASP A 77 -9.74 4.31 1.70
C ASP A 77 -9.71 5.53 0.79
N THR A 78 -8.55 6.15 0.53
CA THR A 78 -8.42 7.23 -0.45
C THR A 78 -8.30 6.74 -1.90
N GLU A 79 -7.76 5.53 -2.12
CA GLU A 79 -7.59 4.99 -3.47
C GLU A 79 -8.72 4.03 -3.89
N ILE A 80 -9.27 3.24 -2.93
CA ILE A 80 -10.32 2.26 -3.22
C ILE A 80 -11.61 2.64 -2.49
N VAL A 81 -12.41 3.50 -3.13
CA VAL A 81 -13.75 3.83 -2.62
C VAL A 81 -14.71 2.69 -2.94
N SER A 82 -15.27 2.05 -1.92
CA SER A 82 -16.20 0.95 -2.09
C SER A 82 -17.08 0.78 -0.86
N VAL A 83 -18.33 0.40 -1.10
CA VAL A 83 -19.35 0.12 -0.07
C VAL A 83 -19.78 -1.36 -0.08
N SER A 84 -19.19 -2.21 -0.93
CA SER A 84 -19.59 -3.61 -1.02
C SER A 84 -18.84 -4.49 -0.01
N PRO A 85 -19.52 -5.45 0.64
CA PRO A 85 -18.88 -6.40 1.55
C PRO A 85 -17.80 -7.27 0.87
N GLU A 86 -17.94 -7.52 -0.43
CA GLU A 86 -16.97 -8.27 -1.24
C GLU A 86 -15.66 -7.50 -1.36
N MET A 87 -15.73 -6.21 -1.61
CA MET A 87 -14.54 -5.35 -1.68
C MET A 87 -13.87 -5.20 -0.32
N ASP A 88 -14.61 -5.21 0.77
CA ASP A 88 -14.02 -5.22 2.12
C ASP A 88 -13.18 -6.48 2.37
N LYS A 89 -13.61 -7.64 1.83
CA LYS A 89 -12.79 -8.87 1.86
C LYS A 89 -11.51 -8.70 1.05
N VAL A 90 -11.60 -8.07 -0.14
CA VAL A 90 -10.44 -7.77 -0.99
C VAL A 90 -9.48 -6.81 -0.27
N LYS A 91 -9.96 -5.74 0.34
CA LYS A 91 -9.15 -4.79 1.14
C LYS A 91 -8.39 -5.51 2.27
N LYS A 92 -9.07 -6.37 3.03
CA LYS A 92 -8.44 -7.18 4.08
C LYS A 92 -7.37 -8.13 3.52
N LEU A 93 -7.62 -8.73 2.37
CA LEU A 93 -6.68 -9.62 1.70
C LEU A 93 -5.43 -8.85 1.21
N ILE A 94 -5.59 -7.65 0.64
CA ILE A 94 -4.50 -6.76 0.25
C ILE A 94 -3.56 -6.53 1.44
N LEU A 95 -4.09 -6.11 2.60
CA LEU A 95 -3.29 -5.85 3.80
C LEU A 95 -2.51 -7.08 4.29
N LYS A 96 -3.08 -8.26 4.11
CA LYS A 96 -2.44 -9.53 4.49
C LYS A 96 -1.31 -9.90 3.53
N ILE A 97 -1.56 -9.81 2.21
CA ILE A 97 -0.62 -10.23 1.17
C ILE A 97 0.51 -9.21 0.98
N ALA A 98 0.23 -7.92 1.10
CA ALA A 98 1.20 -6.84 0.89
C ALA A 98 2.50 -7.00 1.70
N LYS A 99 2.45 -7.69 2.83
CA LYS A 99 3.61 -7.95 3.70
C LYS A 99 4.48 -9.12 3.23
N SER A 100 4.04 -9.87 2.22
CA SER A 100 4.80 -10.99 1.66
C SER A 100 5.55 -10.57 0.39
N ASN A 101 6.60 -11.32 0.04
CA ASN A 101 7.32 -11.17 -1.23
C ASN A 101 6.77 -12.07 -2.33
N SER A 102 5.52 -12.52 -2.20
CA SER A 102 4.90 -13.43 -3.16
C SER A 102 4.45 -12.69 -4.41
N THR A 103 4.58 -13.35 -5.57
CA THR A 103 3.92 -12.91 -6.80
C THR A 103 2.41 -13.05 -6.65
N VAL A 104 1.67 -12.04 -7.06
CA VAL A 104 0.21 -11.98 -6.92
C VAL A 104 -0.45 -11.86 -8.29
N LEU A 105 -1.41 -12.73 -8.58
CA LEU A 105 -2.25 -12.62 -9.75
C LEU A 105 -3.57 -11.93 -9.39
N ILE A 106 -3.80 -10.75 -9.99
CA ILE A 106 -5.05 -10.00 -9.86
C ILE A 106 -5.95 -10.32 -11.06
N ARG A 107 -7.14 -10.87 -10.79
CA ARG A 107 -8.13 -11.22 -11.84
C ARG A 107 -9.37 -10.35 -11.70
N GLY A 108 -9.87 -9.90 -12.85
CA GLY A 108 -11.09 -9.09 -12.94
C GLY A 108 -11.32 -8.63 -14.37
N GLU A 109 -12.53 -8.23 -14.69
CA GLU A 109 -12.90 -7.66 -16.00
C GLU A 109 -12.10 -6.37 -16.28
N SER A 110 -12.08 -5.94 -17.55
CA SER A 110 -11.46 -4.65 -17.89
C SER A 110 -12.21 -3.51 -17.19
N GLY A 111 -11.45 -2.49 -16.72
CA GLY A 111 -12.03 -1.34 -16.02
C GLY A 111 -12.42 -1.56 -14.55
N THR A 112 -12.22 -2.75 -13.97
CA THR A 112 -12.57 -3.03 -12.55
C THR A 112 -11.56 -2.45 -11.54
N GLY A 113 -10.53 -1.73 -11.98
CA GLY A 113 -9.56 -1.09 -11.08
C GLY A 113 -8.43 -2.00 -10.63
N LYS A 114 -8.02 -3.00 -11.44
CA LYS A 114 -6.90 -3.91 -11.11
C LYS A 114 -5.61 -3.15 -10.75
N GLU A 115 -5.30 -2.07 -11.46
CA GLU A 115 -4.14 -1.23 -11.17
C GLU A 115 -4.25 -0.56 -9.80
N LEU A 116 -5.44 -0.08 -9.41
CA LEU A 116 -5.65 0.49 -8.08
C LEU A 116 -5.39 -0.53 -6.98
N ILE A 117 -5.80 -1.79 -7.18
CA ILE A 117 -5.51 -2.89 -6.26
C ILE A 117 -3.99 -3.13 -6.17
N ALA A 118 -3.27 -3.14 -7.30
CA ALA A 118 -1.82 -3.33 -7.32
C ALA A 118 -1.09 -2.18 -6.61
N ARG A 119 -1.48 -0.93 -6.85
CA ARG A 119 -0.95 0.25 -6.15
C ARG A 119 -1.22 0.18 -4.65
N ALA A 120 -2.45 -0.18 -4.26
CA ALA A 120 -2.80 -0.33 -2.85
C ALA A 120 -1.98 -1.43 -2.16
N MET A 121 -1.69 -2.54 -2.85
CA MET A 121 -0.77 -3.58 -2.35
C MET A 121 0.66 -3.05 -2.16
N HIS A 122 1.19 -2.30 -3.14
CA HIS A 122 2.51 -1.69 -3.05
C HIS A 122 2.60 -0.73 -1.87
N MET A 123 1.67 0.21 -1.75
CA MET A 123 1.62 1.22 -0.69
C MET A 123 1.51 0.63 0.72
N ASN A 124 0.97 -0.59 0.85
CA ASN A 124 0.86 -1.30 2.12
C ASN A 124 1.94 -2.38 2.32
N SER A 125 2.91 -2.47 1.41
CA SER A 125 4.02 -3.43 1.46
C SER A 125 5.21 -2.91 2.26
N LEU A 126 6.20 -3.79 2.47
CA LEU A 126 7.49 -3.41 3.07
C LEU A 126 8.37 -2.58 2.11
N ARG A 127 7.96 -2.44 0.85
CA ARG A 127 8.63 -1.71 -0.23
C ARG A 127 7.82 -0.50 -0.71
N ALA A 128 6.95 0.05 0.14
CA ALA A 128 6.08 1.19 -0.19
C ALA A 128 6.85 2.48 -0.53
N SER A 129 8.11 2.60 -0.09
CA SER A 129 9.03 3.70 -0.43
C SER A 129 9.78 3.49 -1.74
N GLU A 130 9.72 2.26 -2.29
CA GLU A 130 10.47 1.89 -3.49
C GLU A 130 9.66 2.17 -4.76
N THR A 131 10.25 1.90 -5.92
CA THR A 131 9.62 2.15 -7.22
C THR A 131 8.39 1.26 -7.43
N PHE A 132 7.28 1.86 -7.85
CA PHE A 132 6.14 1.17 -8.45
C PHE A 132 6.12 1.43 -9.94
N GLN A 133 6.41 0.39 -10.72
CA GLN A 133 6.41 0.45 -12.18
C GLN A 133 5.21 -0.32 -12.73
N ALA A 134 4.37 0.35 -13.52
CA ALA A 134 3.25 -0.28 -14.21
C ALA A 134 3.49 -0.30 -15.72
N VAL A 135 3.11 -1.39 -16.37
CA VAL A 135 3.14 -1.52 -17.83
C VAL A 135 1.90 -2.28 -18.29
N ASN A 136 1.24 -1.76 -19.31
CA ASN A 136 0.17 -2.48 -20.01
C ASN A 136 0.76 -3.25 -21.18
N CYS A 137 0.71 -4.59 -21.09
CA CYS A 137 1.30 -5.48 -22.08
C CYS A 137 0.60 -5.44 -23.44
N ALA A 138 -0.69 -5.11 -23.48
CA ALA A 138 -1.43 -4.99 -24.74
C ALA A 138 -1.18 -3.65 -25.47
N ALA A 139 -0.68 -2.63 -24.78
CA ALA A 139 -0.48 -1.30 -25.36
C ALA A 139 0.84 -1.18 -26.15
N ILE A 140 1.74 -2.16 -26.07
CA ILE A 140 3.08 -2.12 -26.64
C ILE A 140 3.23 -3.26 -27.65
N ASN A 141 3.88 -2.98 -28.80
CA ASN A 141 4.20 -4.02 -29.77
C ASN A 141 5.11 -5.11 -29.16
N GLU A 142 4.88 -6.37 -29.48
CA GLU A 142 5.56 -7.55 -28.89
C GLU A 142 7.10 -7.40 -28.87
N ASN A 143 7.70 -7.02 -30.00
CA ASN A 143 9.17 -6.87 -30.09
C ASN A 143 9.70 -5.74 -29.20
N LEU A 144 8.92 -4.68 -29.03
CA LEU A 144 9.26 -3.57 -28.13
C LEU A 144 9.01 -3.96 -26.67
N LEU A 145 7.95 -4.70 -26.39
CA LEU A 145 7.60 -5.12 -25.04
C LEU A 145 8.69 -5.99 -24.40
N GLU A 146 9.30 -6.91 -25.15
CA GLU A 146 10.42 -7.67 -24.67
C GLU A 146 11.59 -6.78 -24.26
N SER A 147 11.95 -5.82 -25.14
CA SER A 147 13.01 -4.85 -24.88
C SER A 147 12.65 -3.91 -23.72
N GLU A 148 11.37 -3.53 -23.53
CA GLU A 148 10.93 -2.76 -22.39
C GLU A 148 11.05 -3.54 -21.08
N LEU A 149 10.61 -4.81 -21.07
CA LEU A 149 10.61 -5.63 -19.86
C LEU A 149 12.02 -6.03 -19.41
N PHE A 150 12.84 -6.53 -20.34
CA PHE A 150 14.12 -7.15 -20.02
C PHE A 150 15.32 -6.27 -20.35
N GLY A 151 15.12 -5.17 -21.11
CA GLY A 151 16.20 -4.34 -21.59
C GLY A 151 16.88 -4.90 -22.83
N HIS A 152 17.90 -4.22 -23.31
CA HIS A 152 18.76 -4.68 -24.40
C HIS A 152 20.14 -4.04 -24.35
N GLU A 153 21.13 -4.77 -24.84
CA GLU A 153 22.46 -4.24 -25.09
C GLU A 153 22.53 -3.52 -26.42
N LYS A 154 23.47 -2.60 -26.55
CA LYS A 154 23.74 -1.91 -27.81
C LYS A 154 24.06 -2.92 -28.95
N GLY A 155 23.30 -2.83 -30.04
CA GLY A 155 23.51 -3.68 -31.22
C GLY A 155 22.82 -5.05 -31.17
N SER A 156 21.99 -5.34 -30.18
CA SER A 156 21.29 -6.63 -30.04
C SER A 156 20.23 -6.87 -31.14
N PHE A 157 19.70 -5.81 -31.76
CA PHE A 157 18.81 -5.87 -32.91
C PHE A 157 18.95 -4.63 -33.81
N THR A 158 18.37 -4.67 -35.03
CA THR A 158 18.37 -3.55 -35.96
C THR A 158 17.54 -2.39 -35.40
N GLY A 159 18.24 -1.34 -34.90
CA GLY A 159 17.64 -0.21 -34.23
C GLY A 159 18.07 -0.03 -32.77
N ALA A 160 18.80 -0.97 -32.20
CA ALA A 160 19.38 -0.83 -30.85
C ALA A 160 20.62 0.09 -30.87
N VAL A 161 20.38 1.41 -30.90
CA VAL A 161 21.44 2.45 -31.00
C VAL A 161 22.19 2.58 -29.66
N GLY A 162 21.57 2.24 -28.54
CA GLY A 162 22.13 2.32 -27.19
C GLY A 162 21.77 1.12 -26.31
N GLU A 163 22.36 1.06 -25.14
CA GLU A 163 21.94 0.17 -24.08
C GLU A 163 20.66 0.70 -23.41
N LYS A 164 19.73 -0.18 -23.05
CA LYS A 164 18.50 0.17 -22.34
C LYS A 164 18.26 -0.78 -21.18
N LYS A 165 18.05 -0.22 -19.98
CA LYS A 165 17.63 -0.96 -18.81
C LYS A 165 16.19 -1.43 -18.94
N GLY A 166 15.91 -2.67 -18.59
CA GLY A 166 14.57 -3.23 -18.56
C GLY A 166 13.76 -2.79 -17.35
N LEU A 167 12.42 -2.88 -17.48
CA LEU A 167 11.49 -2.55 -16.40
C LEU A 167 11.69 -3.45 -15.17
N PHE A 168 12.11 -4.69 -15.33
CA PHE A 168 12.49 -5.56 -14.23
C PHE A 168 13.67 -5.00 -13.43
N GLU A 169 14.70 -4.48 -14.10
CA GLU A 169 15.85 -3.85 -13.45
C GLU A 169 15.46 -2.52 -12.77
N ILE A 170 14.62 -1.70 -13.44
CA ILE A 170 14.13 -0.43 -12.89
C ILE A 170 13.27 -0.65 -11.64
N ALA A 171 12.50 -1.73 -11.61
CA ALA A 171 11.63 -2.10 -10.50
C ALA A 171 12.34 -2.98 -9.45
N ASP A 172 13.64 -3.16 -9.54
CA ASP A 172 14.39 -3.95 -8.56
C ASP A 172 14.17 -3.40 -7.13
N HIS A 173 14.02 -4.29 -6.17
CA HIS A 173 13.56 -4.01 -4.80
C HIS A 173 12.19 -3.34 -4.69
N GLY A 174 11.56 -2.91 -5.79
CA GLY A 174 10.26 -2.28 -5.88
C GLY A 174 9.13 -3.24 -6.22
N THR A 175 8.19 -2.78 -7.04
CA THR A 175 7.04 -3.55 -7.52
C THR A 175 6.86 -3.31 -9.02
N LEU A 176 6.82 -4.38 -9.79
CA LEU A 176 6.44 -4.35 -11.20
C LEU A 176 5.00 -4.88 -11.35
N PHE A 177 4.11 -4.06 -11.89
CA PHE A 177 2.75 -4.44 -12.24
C PHE A 177 2.63 -4.62 -13.74
N LEU A 178 2.25 -5.83 -14.16
CA LEU A 178 2.00 -6.19 -15.54
C LEU A 178 0.49 -6.29 -15.75
N ASP A 179 -0.10 -5.33 -16.46
CA ASP A 179 -1.51 -5.38 -16.83
C ASP A 179 -1.68 -6.14 -18.15
N GLU A 180 -2.85 -6.77 -18.30
CA GLU A 180 -3.23 -7.54 -19.51
C GLU A 180 -2.20 -8.61 -19.91
N ILE A 181 -1.65 -9.30 -18.89
CA ILE A 181 -0.62 -10.36 -19.09
C ILE A 181 -1.08 -11.51 -20.01
N GLY A 182 -2.39 -11.67 -20.19
CA GLY A 182 -2.96 -12.68 -21.09
C GLY A 182 -2.70 -12.42 -22.57
N GLU A 183 -2.35 -11.16 -22.93
CA GLU A 183 -2.07 -10.75 -24.31
C GLU A 183 -0.62 -11.00 -24.73
N LEU A 184 0.24 -11.52 -23.83
CA LEU A 184 1.62 -11.85 -24.14
C LEU A 184 1.69 -13.04 -25.09
N ASP A 185 2.63 -12.99 -26.04
CA ASP A 185 2.97 -14.15 -26.85
C ASP A 185 3.60 -15.29 -26.03
N ILE A 186 3.61 -16.50 -26.58
CA ILE A 186 4.09 -17.69 -25.86
C ILE A 186 5.59 -17.61 -25.52
N ALA A 187 6.40 -16.98 -26.38
CA ALA A 187 7.84 -16.87 -26.16
C ALA A 187 8.11 -15.92 -24.98
N LEU A 188 7.39 -14.80 -24.92
CA LEU A 188 7.52 -13.82 -23.86
C LEU A 188 6.95 -14.35 -22.53
N GLN A 189 5.84 -15.12 -22.58
CA GLN A 189 5.33 -15.84 -21.40
C GLN A 189 6.39 -16.78 -20.80
N ALA A 190 7.11 -17.53 -21.65
CA ALA A 190 8.16 -18.45 -21.20
C ALA A 190 9.33 -17.71 -20.53
N LYS A 191 9.75 -16.56 -21.09
CA LYS A 191 10.79 -15.70 -20.49
C LYS A 191 10.33 -15.13 -19.15
N LEU A 192 9.10 -14.64 -19.11
CA LEU A 192 8.51 -14.11 -17.87
C LEU A 192 8.44 -15.20 -16.78
N LEU A 193 8.02 -16.41 -17.13
CA LEU A 193 7.97 -17.52 -16.19
C LEU A 193 9.35 -17.83 -15.60
N ARG A 194 10.40 -17.82 -16.40
CA ARG A 194 11.78 -17.99 -15.92
C ARG A 194 12.19 -16.88 -14.98
N ALA A 195 11.96 -15.61 -15.34
CA ALA A 195 12.28 -14.47 -14.49
C ALA A 195 11.57 -14.57 -13.11
N LEU A 196 10.31 -15.02 -13.08
CA LEU A 196 9.55 -15.22 -11.85
C LEU A 196 10.06 -16.40 -11.01
N GLN A 197 10.54 -17.48 -11.64
CA GLN A 197 11.03 -18.68 -10.95
C GLN A 197 12.46 -18.51 -10.45
N GLU A 198 13.35 -18.00 -11.30
CA GLU A 198 14.78 -17.85 -11.01
C GLU A 198 15.05 -16.57 -10.20
N ARG A 199 14.15 -15.60 -10.25
CA ARG A 199 14.32 -14.26 -9.68
C ARG A 199 15.57 -13.53 -10.19
N GLU A 200 16.02 -13.90 -11.35
CA GLU A 200 17.14 -13.30 -12.06
C GLU A 200 16.73 -13.00 -13.50
N ILE A 201 17.31 -11.95 -14.06
CA ILE A 201 17.14 -11.54 -15.44
C ILE A 201 18.49 -11.82 -16.13
N ARG A 202 18.45 -12.56 -17.21
CA ARG A 202 19.60 -12.82 -18.09
C ARG A 202 19.32 -12.28 -19.47
#